data_f5d6d786d10c7985e0efebd6ce117e51
#
_entry.id   f5d6d786d10c7985e0efebd6ce117e51
#
_cell.length_a   1.000
_cell.length_b   1.000
_cell.length_c   1.000
_cell.angle_alpha   90.00
_cell.angle_beta   90.00
_cell.angle_gamma   90.00
#
_symmetry.space_group_name_H-M   'P 1'
#
loop_
_entity.id
_entity.type
_entity.pdbx_description
1 polymer ?
#
loop_
_entity_poly.entity_id
_entity_poly.type
_entity_poly.pdbx_seq_one_letter_code
_entity_poly.pdbx_strand_id
1 'polypeptide(L)'
;MRFISRRKLVCTVSGMLSALLLLPAASAARPKYYVDKYADVEMPVSLAVGTVRTPEFSVVPEWYSIVVQVEKPLPFLQMMCMMGATTGPLDVKDCNSNDPLLRADWKVWDGEHVVAQGSVPECGCKYENKYVYKLLGSFLGEAGKKYVVEVEFTKDGTPLNVANPHLIVIRHRHMW
;
A
#
# COMPACT_ATOMS: atom_id res chain seq x y z
N MET A 1 -66.53 -27.70 40.19
CA MET A 1 -65.85 -26.63 39.39
C MET A 1 -64.54 -26.32 40.05
N ARG A 2 -63.43 -26.71 39.44
CA ARG A 2 -62.07 -26.43 39.94
C ARG A 2 -61.36 -25.55 38.91
N PHE A 3 -61.00 -24.34 39.34
CA PHE A 3 -60.19 -23.41 38.54
C PHE A 3 -58.72 -23.82 38.60
N ILE A 4 -58.09 -24.05 37.42
CA ILE A 4 -56.67 -24.33 37.29
C ILE A 4 -55.97 -23.00 36.94
N SER A 5 -55.19 -22.52 37.93
CA SER A 5 -54.32 -21.33 37.77
C SER A 5 -53.13 -21.66 36.86
N ARG A 6 -53.02 -20.94 35.73
CA ARG A 6 -51.85 -20.99 34.85
C ARG A 6 -50.74 -20.09 35.42
N ARG A 7 -49.69 -20.70 35.93
CA ARG A 7 -48.44 -19.98 36.29
C ARG A 7 -47.70 -19.65 34.99
N LYS A 8 -47.50 -18.38 34.74
CA LYS A 8 -46.62 -17.87 33.64
C LYS A 8 -45.16 -18.09 34.07
N LEU A 9 -44.46 -18.91 33.33
CA LEU A 9 -43.00 -19.08 33.42
C LEU A 9 -42.32 -17.89 32.76
N VAL A 10 -41.69 -17.02 33.52
CA VAL A 10 -40.86 -15.90 32.98
C VAL A 10 -39.48 -16.45 32.80
N CYS A 11 -39.08 -16.69 31.53
CA CYS A 11 -37.70 -16.98 31.17
C CYS A 11 -36.90 -15.67 31.15
N THR A 12 -36.10 -15.45 32.17
CA THR A 12 -35.07 -14.42 32.18
C THR A 12 -33.91 -14.90 31.32
N VAL A 13 -33.80 -14.37 30.13
CA VAL A 13 -32.63 -14.56 29.27
C VAL A 13 -31.52 -13.64 29.77
N SER A 14 -30.56 -14.24 30.50
CA SER A 14 -29.36 -13.58 30.96
C SER A 14 -28.43 -13.42 29.76
N GLY A 15 -28.43 -12.23 29.16
CA GLY A 15 -27.53 -11.88 28.07
C GLY A 15 -26.09 -11.74 28.58
N MET A 16 -25.26 -12.76 28.37
CA MET A 16 -23.81 -12.62 28.49
C MET A 16 -23.30 -11.70 27.37
N LEU A 17 -23.02 -10.46 27.73
CA LEU A 17 -22.33 -9.51 26.89
C LEU A 17 -20.84 -9.93 26.78
N SER A 18 -20.52 -10.72 25.77
CA SER A 18 -19.13 -11.05 25.44
C SER A 18 -18.47 -9.78 24.93
N ALA A 19 -17.79 -9.06 25.82
CA ALA A 19 -16.87 -7.98 25.41
C ALA A 19 -15.72 -8.58 24.62
N LEU A 20 -15.82 -8.53 23.29
CA LEU A 20 -14.70 -8.82 22.39
C LEU A 20 -13.66 -7.72 22.62
N LEU A 21 -12.64 -8.02 23.43
CA LEU A 21 -11.44 -7.20 23.54
C LEU A 21 -10.71 -7.24 22.21
N LEU A 22 -10.97 -6.24 21.36
CA LEU A 22 -10.14 -5.90 20.22
C LEU A 22 -8.78 -5.45 20.77
N LEU A 23 -7.89 -6.41 21.00
CA LEU A 23 -6.47 -6.12 21.21
C LEU A 23 -5.98 -5.44 19.94
N PRO A 24 -5.46 -4.20 20.00
CA PRO A 24 -4.78 -3.62 18.87
C PRO A 24 -3.62 -4.55 18.53
N ALA A 25 -3.60 -5.08 17.31
CA ALA A 25 -2.45 -5.82 16.80
C ALA A 25 -1.24 -4.90 16.99
N ALA A 26 -0.37 -5.24 17.92
CA ALA A 26 0.88 -4.52 18.10
C ALA A 26 1.64 -4.62 16.79
N SER A 27 1.62 -3.54 16.01
CA SER A 27 2.41 -3.41 14.80
C SER A 27 3.86 -3.54 15.24
N ALA A 28 4.47 -4.70 14.97
CA ALA A 28 5.87 -4.93 15.26
C ALA A 28 6.66 -3.81 14.57
N ALA A 29 7.34 -2.99 15.37
CA ALA A 29 8.10 -1.87 14.85
C ALA A 29 9.13 -2.42 13.84
N ARG A 30 8.97 -2.01 12.58
CA ARG A 30 9.92 -2.38 11.52
C ARG A 30 11.31 -1.86 11.86
N PRO A 31 12.37 -2.61 11.58
CA PRO A 31 13.71 -2.03 11.59
C PRO A 31 13.74 -0.91 10.53
N LYS A 32 14.12 0.32 10.95
CA LYS A 32 14.22 1.48 10.06
C LYS A 32 15.34 1.26 9.04
N TYR A 33 14.97 1.03 7.80
CA TYR A 33 15.89 1.00 6.66
C TYR A 33 16.11 2.42 6.11
N TYR A 34 17.04 2.54 5.17
CA TYR A 34 17.42 3.83 4.58
C TYR A 34 16.20 4.58 3.99
N VAL A 35 15.29 3.87 3.33
CA VAL A 35 14.06 4.46 2.76
C VAL A 35 13.16 5.03 3.86
N ASP A 36 12.95 4.28 4.96
CA ASP A 36 12.09 4.69 6.08
C ASP A 36 12.59 5.98 6.77
N LYS A 37 13.89 6.26 6.67
CA LYS A 37 14.49 7.46 7.27
C LYS A 37 14.19 8.73 6.47
N TYR A 38 13.97 8.60 5.16
CA TYR A 38 13.83 9.72 4.23
C TYR A 38 12.47 9.78 3.55
N ALA A 39 11.58 8.84 3.85
CA ALA A 39 10.21 8.87 3.38
C ALA A 39 9.44 9.98 4.09
N ASP A 40 8.78 10.84 3.32
CA ASP A 40 7.86 11.85 3.84
C ASP A 40 6.48 11.21 4.13
N VAL A 41 6.14 10.12 3.43
CA VAL A 41 4.98 9.26 3.69
C VAL A 41 5.38 7.80 3.55
N GLU A 42 4.97 6.98 4.51
CA GLU A 42 4.98 5.52 4.41
C GLU A 42 3.70 4.97 5.03
N MET A 43 2.95 4.18 4.28
CA MET A 43 1.71 3.59 4.75
C MET A 43 1.49 2.19 4.17
N PRO A 44 0.92 1.24 4.95
CA PRO A 44 0.52 -0.05 4.40
C PRO A 44 -0.58 0.15 3.36
N VAL A 45 -0.57 -0.66 2.32
CA VAL A 45 -1.55 -0.58 1.24
C VAL A 45 -2.00 -1.97 0.80
N SER A 46 -3.28 -2.11 0.44
CA SER A 46 -3.77 -3.26 -0.32
C SER A 46 -3.61 -2.97 -1.80
N LEU A 47 -3.11 -3.95 -2.56
CA LEU A 47 -2.97 -3.85 -4.01
C LEU A 47 -4.21 -4.39 -4.76
N ALA A 48 -5.35 -4.52 -4.08
CA ALA A 48 -6.64 -4.75 -4.73
C ALA A 48 -7.00 -3.58 -5.65
N VAL A 49 -7.81 -3.84 -6.68
CA VAL A 49 -8.40 -2.77 -7.50
C VAL A 49 -9.10 -1.75 -6.61
N GLY A 50 -8.81 -0.48 -6.84
CA GLY A 50 -9.38 0.63 -6.07
C GLY A 50 -8.39 1.76 -5.83
N THR A 51 -8.86 2.78 -5.13
CA THR A 51 -8.12 4.02 -4.90
C THR A 51 -7.65 4.09 -3.45
N VAL A 52 -6.40 4.50 -3.26
CA VAL A 52 -5.81 4.83 -1.96
C VAL A 52 -5.29 6.27 -2.00
N ARG A 53 -5.31 6.95 -0.85
CA ARG A 53 -4.80 8.31 -0.69
C ARG A 53 -3.86 8.36 0.49
N THR A 54 -2.78 9.11 0.34
CA THR A 54 -1.88 9.40 1.46
C THR A 54 -2.53 10.40 2.43
N PRO A 55 -2.08 10.46 3.68
CA PRO A 55 -2.24 11.67 4.48
C PRO A 55 -1.64 12.87 3.74
N GLU A 56 -2.10 14.08 4.09
CA GLU A 56 -1.48 15.31 3.62
C GLU A 56 -0.06 15.43 4.20
N PHE A 57 0.90 15.80 3.36
CA PHE A 57 2.31 15.98 3.76
C PHE A 57 2.90 17.27 3.17
N SER A 58 3.83 17.87 3.89
CA SER A 58 4.53 19.07 3.44
C SER A 58 5.67 18.71 2.49
N VAL A 59 5.84 19.49 1.42
CA VAL A 59 6.90 19.31 0.45
C VAL A 59 7.92 20.44 0.44
N VAL A 60 9.10 20.13 -0.05
CA VAL A 60 10.15 21.09 -0.38
C VAL A 60 10.39 21.12 -1.89
N PRO A 61 11.09 22.11 -2.46
CA PRO A 61 11.33 22.22 -3.90
C PRO A 61 12.33 21.18 -4.39
N GLU A 62 11.96 19.91 -4.34
CA GLU A 62 12.74 18.75 -4.75
C GLU A 62 11.87 17.77 -5.54
N TRP A 63 12.51 16.86 -6.28
CA TRP A 63 11.83 15.75 -6.92
C TRP A 63 11.43 14.70 -5.88
N TYR A 64 10.21 14.20 -6.00
CA TYR A 64 9.64 13.11 -5.21
C TYR A 64 9.37 11.91 -6.10
N SER A 65 9.56 10.72 -5.54
CA SER A 65 9.17 9.45 -6.14
C SER A 65 8.01 8.86 -5.37
N ILE A 66 6.99 8.37 -6.10
CA ILE A 66 5.88 7.59 -5.59
C ILE A 66 6.22 6.13 -5.85
N VAL A 67 6.23 5.29 -4.81
CA VAL A 67 6.77 3.93 -4.87
C VAL A 67 5.86 2.96 -4.13
N VAL A 68 5.68 1.75 -4.68
CA VAL A 68 5.24 0.60 -3.91
C VAL A 68 6.45 -0.21 -3.51
N GLN A 69 6.62 -0.42 -2.22
CA GLN A 69 7.61 -1.31 -1.62
C GLN A 69 6.93 -2.61 -1.21
N VAL A 70 7.56 -3.75 -1.47
CA VAL A 70 7.15 -5.06 -0.95
C VAL A 70 8.33 -5.77 -0.30
N GLU A 71 8.07 -6.58 0.71
CA GLU A 71 9.07 -7.51 1.27
C GLU A 71 9.24 -8.70 0.31
N LYS A 72 10.33 -9.48 0.43
CA LYS A 72 10.64 -10.64 -0.41
C LYS A 72 10.22 -11.97 0.25
N PRO A 73 8.94 -12.27 0.44
CA PRO A 73 8.51 -13.58 0.94
C PRO A 73 8.44 -14.64 -0.17
N LEU A 74 8.42 -14.21 -1.45
CA LEU A 74 8.41 -15.07 -2.62
C LEU A 74 9.82 -15.18 -3.22
N PRO A 75 10.09 -16.19 -4.07
CA PRO A 75 11.31 -16.22 -4.86
C PRO A 75 11.50 -14.89 -5.60
N PHE A 76 12.70 -14.34 -5.51
CA PHE A 76 13.02 -13.01 -6.02
C PHE A 76 12.56 -12.77 -7.47
N LEU A 77 12.82 -13.75 -8.34
CA LEU A 77 12.44 -13.68 -9.75
C LEU A 77 10.93 -13.59 -9.96
N GLN A 78 10.19 -14.41 -9.24
CA GLN A 78 8.72 -14.40 -9.30
C GLN A 78 8.17 -13.03 -8.87
N MET A 79 8.70 -12.47 -7.80
CA MET A 79 8.26 -11.15 -7.33
C MET A 79 8.58 -10.05 -8.32
N MET A 80 9.78 -10.05 -8.92
CA MET A 80 10.16 -9.09 -9.94
C MET A 80 9.23 -9.15 -11.15
N CYS A 81 8.87 -10.36 -11.60
CA CYS A 81 7.87 -10.57 -12.65
C CYS A 81 6.52 -9.95 -12.28
N MET A 82 5.99 -10.30 -11.12
CA MET A 82 4.67 -9.84 -10.67
C MET A 82 4.62 -8.31 -10.56
N MET A 83 5.74 -7.66 -10.23
CA MET A 83 5.85 -6.20 -10.18
C MET A 83 6.14 -5.54 -11.53
N GLY A 84 6.33 -6.32 -12.60
CA GLY A 84 6.56 -5.80 -13.95
C GLY A 84 7.99 -5.29 -14.16
N ALA A 85 8.98 -5.96 -13.58
CA ALA A 85 10.37 -5.71 -13.92
C ALA A 85 10.66 -6.30 -15.30
N THR A 86 10.89 -5.44 -16.28
CA THR A 86 11.19 -5.85 -17.67
C THR A 86 12.68 -5.94 -17.97
N THR A 87 13.53 -5.40 -17.09
CA THR A 87 14.97 -5.30 -17.31
C THR A 87 15.74 -5.75 -16.08
N GLY A 88 16.55 -6.75 -16.25
CA GLY A 88 17.50 -7.24 -15.26
C GLY A 88 18.45 -8.24 -15.93
N PRO A 89 19.59 -8.57 -15.31
CA PRO A 89 20.53 -9.57 -15.84
C PRO A 89 19.93 -10.99 -15.89
N LEU A 90 18.66 -11.12 -15.60
CA LEU A 90 17.91 -12.35 -15.48
C LEU A 90 16.97 -12.45 -16.68
N ASP A 91 17.39 -13.26 -17.65
CA ASP A 91 16.51 -13.73 -18.73
C ASP A 91 15.42 -14.61 -18.10
N VAL A 92 14.38 -13.94 -17.55
CA VAL A 92 13.27 -14.64 -16.89
C VAL A 92 12.32 -15.12 -17.98
N LYS A 93 12.68 -16.24 -18.62
CA LYS A 93 11.92 -16.87 -19.71
C LYS A 93 10.47 -17.17 -19.34
N ASP A 94 10.19 -17.30 -18.05
CA ASP A 94 8.87 -17.64 -17.51
C ASP A 94 8.07 -16.42 -17.01
N CYS A 95 8.61 -15.22 -17.21
CA CYS A 95 7.97 -13.98 -16.81
C CYS A 95 7.09 -13.45 -17.94
N ASN A 96 5.78 -13.48 -17.79
CA ASN A 96 4.91 -12.71 -18.66
C ASN A 96 5.01 -11.22 -18.34
N SER A 97 6.16 -10.62 -18.67
CA SER A 97 6.47 -9.21 -18.43
C SER A 97 5.48 -8.25 -19.08
N ASN A 98 4.71 -8.74 -20.07
CA ASN A 98 3.69 -7.94 -20.74
C ASN A 98 2.41 -7.76 -19.91
N ASP A 99 2.25 -8.50 -18.81
CA ASP A 99 1.07 -8.44 -17.97
C ASP A 99 1.39 -8.40 -16.46
N PRO A 100 2.11 -7.37 -15.98
CA PRO A 100 2.42 -7.23 -14.56
C PRO A 100 1.14 -7.13 -13.73
N LEU A 101 1.18 -7.62 -12.48
CA LEU A 101 0.06 -7.47 -11.54
C LEU A 101 -0.05 -6.04 -11.04
N LEU A 102 1.07 -5.31 -10.93
CA LEU A 102 1.05 -3.94 -10.46
C LEU A 102 0.82 -2.97 -11.63
N ARG A 103 -0.43 -2.55 -11.77
CA ARG A 103 -0.86 -1.47 -12.67
C ARG A 103 -1.61 -0.43 -11.88
N ALA A 104 -1.26 0.83 -12.05
CA ALA A 104 -1.91 1.92 -11.35
C ALA A 104 -1.79 3.24 -12.12
N ASP A 105 -2.74 4.12 -11.89
CA ASP A 105 -2.67 5.53 -12.22
C ASP A 105 -2.46 6.32 -10.93
N TRP A 106 -1.83 7.48 -11.02
CA TRP A 106 -1.56 8.29 -9.85
C TRP A 106 -1.82 9.77 -10.12
N LYS A 107 -2.20 10.49 -9.07
CA LYS A 107 -2.40 11.95 -9.06
C LYS A 107 -1.78 12.53 -7.80
N VAL A 108 -1.29 13.75 -7.93
CA VAL A 108 -0.84 14.58 -6.80
C VAL A 108 -1.76 15.78 -6.70
N TRP A 109 -2.31 16.00 -5.53
CA TRP A 109 -3.29 17.03 -5.23
C TRP A 109 -2.69 18.13 -4.36
N ASP A 110 -2.92 19.40 -4.72
CA ASP A 110 -2.78 20.60 -3.87
C ASP A 110 -4.19 21.11 -3.58
N GLY A 111 -4.73 20.74 -2.43
CA GLY A 111 -6.14 20.95 -2.11
C GLY A 111 -7.06 20.22 -3.12
N GLU A 112 -7.80 20.98 -3.92
CA GLU A 112 -8.72 20.45 -4.94
C GLU A 112 -8.09 20.38 -6.36
N HIS A 113 -6.86 20.83 -6.53
CA HIS A 113 -6.20 20.90 -7.84
C HIS A 113 -5.21 19.74 -8.04
N VAL A 114 -5.31 19.07 -9.20
CA VAL A 114 -4.31 18.09 -9.63
C VAL A 114 -3.10 18.85 -10.16
N VAL A 115 -1.94 18.69 -9.51
CA VAL A 115 -0.69 19.35 -9.90
C VAL A 115 0.25 18.43 -10.70
N ALA A 116 0.09 17.12 -10.55
CA ALA A 116 0.80 16.12 -11.35
C ALA A 116 -0.04 14.84 -11.45
N GLN A 117 0.14 14.09 -12.53
CA GLN A 117 -0.52 12.79 -12.73
C GLN A 117 0.26 11.93 -13.72
N GLY A 118 0.00 10.63 -13.70
CA GLY A 118 0.57 9.68 -14.65
C GLY A 118 0.13 8.26 -14.40
N SER A 119 0.74 7.35 -15.15
CA SER A 119 0.54 5.90 -15.01
C SER A 119 1.87 5.22 -14.67
N VAL A 120 1.81 4.01 -14.12
CA VAL A 120 2.99 3.24 -13.76
C VAL A 120 3.85 2.96 -15.00
N PRO A 121 5.14 3.33 -15.00
CA PRO A 121 6.01 3.05 -16.12
C PRO A 121 6.29 1.53 -16.25
N GLU A 122 6.54 1.08 -17.47
CA GLU A 122 6.85 -0.33 -17.75
C GLU A 122 8.10 -0.83 -17.01
N CYS A 123 9.11 0.04 -16.85
CA CYS A 123 10.32 -0.23 -16.08
C CYS A 123 10.35 0.56 -14.77
N GLY A 124 11.39 0.39 -13.95
CA GLY A 124 11.54 1.14 -12.69
C GLY A 124 11.34 0.27 -11.45
N CYS A 125 11.74 -0.99 -11.51
CA CYS A 125 11.91 -1.80 -10.31
C CYS A 125 13.36 -1.70 -9.81
N LYS A 126 13.51 -1.54 -8.51
CA LYS A 126 14.77 -1.61 -7.79
C LYS A 126 14.65 -2.62 -6.66
N TYR A 127 15.73 -3.27 -6.31
CA TYR A 127 15.76 -4.11 -5.12
C TYR A 127 16.91 -3.69 -4.19
N GLU A 128 16.66 -3.75 -2.92
CA GLU A 128 17.66 -3.48 -1.90
C GLU A 128 17.38 -4.35 -0.68
N ASN A 129 18.39 -5.09 -0.24
CA ASN A 129 18.29 -6.01 0.90
C ASN A 129 17.10 -6.99 0.74
N LYS A 130 16.10 -6.87 1.61
CA LYS A 130 14.89 -7.69 1.61
C LYS A 130 13.69 -7.08 0.88
N TYR A 131 13.84 -5.90 0.29
CA TYR A 131 12.75 -5.17 -0.35
C TYR A 131 12.87 -5.15 -1.86
N VAL A 132 11.73 -5.09 -2.52
CA VAL A 132 11.58 -4.72 -3.93
C VAL A 132 10.74 -3.47 -4.00
N TYR A 133 11.18 -2.53 -4.81
CA TYR A 133 10.53 -1.23 -5.03
C TYR A 133 10.05 -1.14 -6.47
N LYS A 134 8.81 -0.70 -6.68
CA LYS A 134 8.28 -0.33 -7.99
C LYS A 134 8.00 1.16 -8.00
N LEU A 135 8.66 1.88 -8.88
CA LEU A 135 8.34 3.27 -9.16
C LEU A 135 6.96 3.35 -9.82
N LEU A 136 6.06 4.13 -9.25
CA LEU A 136 4.77 4.46 -9.86
C LEU A 136 4.86 5.75 -10.67
N GLY A 137 5.61 6.73 -10.18
CA GLY A 137 5.81 8.02 -10.83
C GLY A 137 6.67 8.96 -10.01
N SER A 138 6.86 10.16 -10.55
CA SER A 138 7.64 11.21 -9.89
C SER A 138 7.01 12.57 -10.16
N PHE A 139 7.17 13.49 -9.20
CA PHE A 139 6.69 14.86 -9.32
C PHE A 139 7.66 15.83 -8.65
N LEU A 140 7.58 17.11 -9.01
CA LEU A 140 8.35 18.18 -8.37
C LEU A 140 7.52 18.83 -7.27
N GLY A 141 8.04 18.87 -6.05
CA GLY A 141 7.44 19.60 -4.94
C GLY A 141 7.66 21.11 -5.07
N GLU A 142 6.75 21.90 -4.51
CA GLU A 142 6.85 23.35 -4.42
C GLU A 142 6.98 23.79 -2.95
N ALA A 143 7.82 24.76 -2.68
CA ALA A 143 8.06 25.25 -1.30
C ALA A 143 6.76 25.75 -0.63
N GLY A 144 6.54 25.32 0.60
CA GLY A 144 5.38 25.75 1.40
C GLY A 144 4.05 25.14 1.03
N LYS A 145 4.04 24.22 0.06
CA LYS A 145 2.85 23.46 -0.33
C LYS A 145 2.68 22.19 0.51
N LYS A 146 1.44 21.73 0.52
CA LYS A 146 1.08 20.42 1.08
C LYS A 146 0.33 19.63 0.04
N TYR A 147 0.71 18.38 -0.10
CA TYR A 147 0.17 17.51 -1.14
C TYR A 147 -0.46 16.25 -0.56
N VAL A 148 -1.39 15.68 -1.33
CA VAL A 148 -1.92 14.34 -1.14
C VAL A 148 -1.62 13.57 -2.42
N VAL A 149 -1.05 12.38 -2.29
CA VAL A 149 -0.89 11.45 -3.42
C VAL A 149 -2.06 10.49 -3.42
N GLU A 150 -2.71 10.37 -4.56
CA GLU A 150 -3.76 9.40 -4.85
C GLU A 150 -3.24 8.38 -5.84
N VAL A 151 -3.44 7.11 -5.54
CA VAL A 151 -3.07 5.99 -6.42
C VAL A 151 -4.30 5.13 -6.64
N GLU A 152 -4.67 4.93 -7.90
CA GLU A 152 -5.73 4.04 -8.34
C GLU A 152 -5.11 2.77 -8.92
N PHE A 153 -5.20 1.65 -8.20
CA PHE A 153 -4.81 0.34 -8.72
C PHE A 153 -5.86 -0.14 -9.72
N THR A 154 -5.47 -0.24 -10.99
CA THR A 154 -6.36 -0.57 -12.11
C THR A 154 -6.40 -2.06 -12.43
N LYS A 155 -5.53 -2.85 -11.80
CA LYS A 155 -5.47 -4.31 -11.89
C LYS A 155 -5.37 -4.92 -10.49
N ASP A 156 -5.95 -6.12 -10.32
CA ASP A 156 -5.88 -6.84 -9.06
C ASP A 156 -4.46 -7.36 -8.79
N GLY A 157 -3.77 -6.71 -7.86
CA GLY A 157 -2.46 -7.06 -7.36
C GLY A 157 -2.48 -7.82 -6.02
N THR A 158 -3.65 -8.27 -5.56
CA THR A 158 -3.80 -8.95 -4.25
C THR A 158 -2.86 -10.13 -4.02
N PRO A 159 -2.41 -10.91 -5.04
CA PRO A 159 -1.37 -11.91 -4.83
C PRO A 159 -0.06 -11.37 -4.24
N LEU A 160 0.22 -10.06 -4.40
CA LEU A 160 1.38 -9.40 -3.79
C LEU A 160 1.14 -8.95 -2.35
N ASN A 161 -0.09 -8.98 -1.83
CA ASN A 161 -0.40 -8.53 -0.47
C ASN A 161 0.31 -9.38 0.60
N VAL A 162 0.61 -10.65 0.31
CA VAL A 162 1.42 -11.51 1.20
C VAL A 162 2.84 -10.97 1.43
N ALA A 163 3.30 -10.09 0.55
CA ALA A 163 4.59 -9.41 0.62
C ALA A 163 4.57 -8.10 1.39
N ASN A 164 3.50 -7.84 2.15
CA ASN A 164 3.35 -6.67 3.02
C ASN A 164 3.64 -5.35 2.28
N PRO A 165 2.82 -4.98 1.27
CA PRO A 165 3.06 -3.81 0.45
C PRO A 165 2.86 -2.51 1.22
N HIS A 166 3.72 -1.51 0.93
CA HIS A 166 3.63 -0.15 1.44
C HIS A 166 3.69 0.84 0.28
N LEU A 167 2.84 1.86 0.35
CA LEU A 167 2.94 3.05 -0.49
C LEU A 167 3.88 4.04 0.21
N ILE A 168 4.88 4.51 -0.54
CA ILE A 168 5.93 5.40 -0.05
C ILE A 168 6.02 6.61 -0.95
N VAL A 169 6.10 7.80 -0.36
CA VAL A 169 6.50 9.03 -1.05
C VAL A 169 7.82 9.48 -0.45
N ILE A 170 8.85 9.58 -1.31
CA ILE A 170 10.23 9.84 -0.88
C ILE A 170 10.91 10.82 -1.81
N ARG A 171 11.79 11.66 -1.27
CA ARG A 171 12.62 12.56 -2.07
C ARG A 171 13.57 11.76 -2.95
N HIS A 172 13.60 12.10 -4.24
CA HIS A 172 14.27 11.32 -5.29
C HIS A 172 15.76 11.08 -5.01
N ARG A 173 16.48 12.07 -4.49
CA ARG A 173 17.92 11.96 -4.16
C ARG A 173 18.25 10.87 -3.15
N HIS A 174 17.27 10.37 -2.43
CA HIS A 174 17.43 9.33 -1.42
C HIS A 174 17.03 7.95 -1.92
N MET A 175 16.66 7.83 -3.19
CA MET A 175 16.15 6.60 -3.73
C MET A 175 17.06 5.97 -4.80
N TRP A 176 17.85 6.78 -5.51
CA TRP A 176 18.66 6.36 -6.67
C TRP A 176 20.14 6.68 -6.48
#